data_37f64534c8a9fd33b3d96e636445609c
#
_entry.id   37f64534c8a9fd33b3d96e636445609c
#
_cell.length_a   1.000
_cell.length_b   1.000
_cell.length_c   1.000
_cell.angle_alpha   90.00
_cell.angle_beta   90.00
_cell.angle_gamma   90.00
#
_symmetry.space_group_name_H-M   'P 1'
#
loop_
_entity.id
_entity.type
_entity.pdbx_description
1 polymer ?
#
loop_
_entity_poly.entity_id
_entity_poly.type
_entity_poly.pdbx_seq_one_letter_code
_entity_poly.pdbx_strand_id
1 'polypeptide(L)'
;MSLRINDEAPNFTAETTQGTINFHEWIGDGWAILFSHPKDFTPVCTTELGYMAGLQPDFEKRNCKIIGLSVDPVTSHSKWATDIEESQGHKVNYPMIGDPELKVAKLYDMLPASSGSTSEGRTPADNATVRTVFVVGPDKRIKLMLSYPMSTGRNFDEVLRVLDSIQLTSRHKVSTPVNWKPGEDVIIGGGVSDEEAKQKYPQGWKSPKPYIRIVSQPE
;
A
#
# COMPACT_ATOMS: atom_id res chain seq x y z
N MET A 1 20.09 1.97 -4.68
CA MET A 1 19.94 0.89 -3.67
C MET A 1 18.46 0.63 -3.58
N SER A 2 17.98 -0.59 -3.84
CA SER A 2 16.54 -0.86 -3.81
C SER A 2 16.01 -0.90 -2.37
N LEU A 3 14.78 -0.43 -2.19
CA LEU A 3 14.07 -0.41 -0.90
C LEU A 3 13.74 -1.83 -0.44
N ARG A 4 13.67 -2.03 0.88
CA ARG A 4 13.38 -3.33 1.50
C ARG A 4 12.36 -3.17 2.63
N ILE A 5 11.74 -4.26 3.03
CA ILE A 5 10.90 -4.32 4.24
C ILE A 5 11.72 -3.85 5.44
N ASN A 6 11.16 -2.98 6.26
CA ASN A 6 11.74 -2.27 7.41
C ASN A 6 12.75 -1.15 7.09
N ASP A 7 13.09 -0.89 5.84
CA ASP A 7 13.75 0.38 5.52
C ASP A 7 12.81 1.54 5.86
N GLU A 8 13.37 2.68 6.22
CA GLU A 8 12.59 3.91 6.32
C GLU A 8 12.07 4.28 4.94
N ALA A 9 10.76 4.51 4.83
CA ALA A 9 10.15 4.98 3.60
C ALA A 9 10.72 6.38 3.29
N PRO A 10 11.36 6.59 2.14
CA PRO A 10 11.95 7.88 1.82
C PRO A 10 10.94 9.02 1.92
N ASN A 11 11.28 10.07 2.67
CA ASN A 11 10.44 11.26 2.73
C ASN A 11 10.60 12.09 1.44
N PHE A 12 9.53 12.73 1.02
CA PHE A 12 9.52 13.64 -0.13
C PHE A 12 8.48 14.73 0.03
N THR A 13 8.64 15.80 -0.74
CA THR A 13 7.61 16.81 -0.94
C THR A 13 7.19 16.77 -2.40
N ALA A 14 5.88 16.72 -2.66
CA ALA A 14 5.34 16.62 -4.01
C ALA A 14 4.02 17.38 -4.17
N GLU A 15 3.78 17.84 -5.40
CA GLU A 15 2.50 18.41 -5.82
C GLU A 15 1.49 17.29 -6.06
N THR A 16 0.29 17.48 -5.54
CA THR A 16 -0.82 16.54 -5.72
C THR A 16 -2.10 17.25 -6.17
N THR A 17 -3.11 16.48 -6.52
CA THR A 17 -4.46 17.00 -6.80
C THR A 17 -5.12 17.70 -5.60
N GLN A 18 -4.55 17.58 -4.42
CA GLN A 18 -5.03 18.20 -3.17
C GLN A 18 -4.02 19.19 -2.56
N GLY A 19 -3.09 19.70 -3.37
CA GLY A 19 -2.04 20.63 -2.97
C GLY A 19 -0.72 19.93 -2.69
N THR A 20 0.27 20.72 -2.26
CA THR A 20 1.61 20.23 -1.92
C THR A 20 1.58 19.46 -0.60
N ILE A 21 2.20 18.28 -0.56
CA ILE A 21 2.34 17.49 0.66
C ILE A 21 3.82 17.21 0.97
N ASN A 22 4.16 17.11 2.25
CA ASN A 22 5.32 16.37 2.73
C ASN A 22 4.84 14.98 3.18
N PHE A 23 5.42 13.90 2.66
CA PHE A 23 4.87 12.55 2.80
C PHE A 23 4.82 12.07 4.26
N HIS A 24 5.89 12.26 5.03
CA HIS A 24 5.93 11.83 6.43
C HIS A 24 4.95 12.64 7.31
N GLU A 25 4.88 13.96 7.10
CA GLU A 25 3.91 14.82 7.80
C GLU A 25 2.47 14.45 7.42
N TRP A 26 2.24 14.18 6.12
CA TRP A 26 0.93 13.79 5.63
C TRP A 26 0.46 12.45 6.19
N ILE A 27 1.33 11.46 6.34
CA ILE A 27 1.02 10.19 7.01
C ILE A 27 0.58 10.45 8.46
N GLY A 28 1.30 11.32 9.19
CA GLY A 28 1.06 11.54 10.62
C GLY A 28 1.30 10.27 11.42
N ASP A 29 0.44 9.97 12.39
CA ASP A 29 0.52 8.77 13.25
C ASP A 29 -0.24 7.57 12.66
N GLY A 30 -0.65 7.66 11.41
CA GLY A 30 -1.41 6.61 10.71
C GLY A 30 -0.54 5.73 9.82
N TRP A 31 -1.23 4.93 9.03
CA TRP A 31 -0.67 4.11 7.97
C TRP A 31 -0.85 4.81 6.61
N ALA A 32 -0.10 4.40 5.63
CA ALA A 32 -0.28 4.89 4.26
C ALA A 32 -0.09 3.79 3.22
N ILE A 33 -0.88 3.89 2.15
CA ILE A 33 -0.68 3.16 0.89
C ILE A 33 -0.20 4.16 -0.14
N LEU A 34 1.05 4.01 -0.60
CA LEU A 34 1.58 4.71 -1.77
C LEU A 34 1.57 3.75 -2.95
N PHE A 35 0.83 4.08 -4.00
CA PHE A 35 0.73 3.22 -5.17
C PHE A 35 0.93 4.00 -6.48
N SER A 36 1.60 3.38 -7.43
CA SER A 36 1.83 3.98 -8.75
C SER A 36 0.93 3.36 -9.82
N HIS A 37 0.63 4.12 -10.87
CA HIS A 37 -0.02 3.65 -12.08
C HIS A 37 0.73 4.15 -13.32
N PRO A 38 0.76 3.39 -14.42
CA PRO A 38 1.58 3.71 -15.57
C PRO A 38 1.24 5.02 -16.25
N LYS A 39 -0.05 5.30 -16.50
CA LYS A 39 -0.48 6.45 -17.28
C LYS A 39 -1.96 6.78 -17.08
N ASP A 40 -2.26 8.09 -17.03
CA ASP A 40 -3.63 8.59 -17.03
C ASP A 40 -4.37 8.25 -18.34
N PHE A 41 -5.69 8.29 -18.29
CA PHE A 41 -6.56 8.02 -19.43
C PHE A 41 -6.30 6.66 -20.09
N THR A 42 -6.01 5.62 -19.29
CA THR A 42 -5.82 4.25 -19.78
C THR A 42 -6.79 3.29 -19.08
N PRO A 43 -7.25 2.22 -19.77
CA PRO A 43 -8.33 1.37 -19.27
C PRO A 43 -8.05 0.72 -17.93
N VAL A 44 -6.92 0.04 -17.77
CA VAL A 44 -6.58 -0.69 -16.53
C VAL A 44 -6.41 0.29 -15.38
N CYS A 45 -5.72 1.42 -15.59
CA CYS A 45 -5.53 2.42 -14.54
C CYS A 45 -6.85 3.04 -14.09
N THR A 46 -7.79 3.28 -15.01
CA THR A 46 -9.14 3.78 -14.69
C THR A 46 -9.87 2.81 -13.76
N THR A 47 -9.84 1.50 -14.05
CA THR A 47 -10.47 0.49 -13.18
C THR A 47 -9.80 0.42 -11.80
N GLU A 48 -8.48 0.50 -11.73
CA GLU A 48 -7.75 0.46 -10.47
C GLU A 48 -8.03 1.68 -9.57
N LEU A 49 -7.96 2.89 -10.15
CA LEU A 49 -8.14 4.10 -9.35
C LEU A 49 -9.59 4.27 -8.89
N GLY A 50 -10.55 3.87 -9.72
CA GLY A 50 -11.96 3.84 -9.32
C GLY A 50 -12.22 2.81 -8.22
N TYR A 51 -11.64 1.61 -8.31
CA TYR A 51 -11.76 0.60 -7.26
C TYR A 51 -11.16 1.08 -5.94
N MET A 52 -9.97 1.69 -5.98
CA MET A 52 -9.35 2.30 -4.78
C MET A 52 -10.19 3.43 -4.19
N ALA A 53 -10.86 4.23 -5.03
CA ALA A 53 -11.78 5.25 -4.55
C ALA A 53 -12.97 4.65 -3.80
N GLY A 54 -13.49 3.52 -4.27
CA GLY A 54 -14.53 2.75 -3.56
C GLY A 54 -14.06 2.18 -2.23
N LEU A 55 -12.81 1.74 -2.14
CA LEU A 55 -12.21 1.19 -0.92
C LEU A 55 -11.71 2.26 0.07
N GLN A 56 -11.66 3.53 -0.30
CA GLN A 56 -11.13 4.59 0.56
C GLN A 56 -11.73 4.59 1.98
N PRO A 57 -13.06 4.48 2.18
CA PRO A 57 -13.65 4.43 3.52
C PRO A 57 -13.16 3.23 4.35
N ASP A 58 -12.81 2.12 3.72
CA ASP A 58 -12.30 0.93 4.40
C ASP A 58 -10.85 1.12 4.85
N PHE A 59 -10.03 1.81 4.08
CA PHE A 59 -8.69 2.23 4.51
C PHE A 59 -8.77 3.28 5.64
N GLU A 60 -9.67 4.25 5.55
CA GLU A 60 -9.86 5.28 6.58
C GLU A 60 -10.26 4.69 7.94
N LYS A 61 -11.15 3.69 7.98
CA LYS A 61 -11.51 2.93 9.20
C LYS A 61 -10.30 2.28 9.86
N ARG A 62 -9.23 2.03 9.12
CA ARG A 62 -7.96 1.44 9.57
C ARG A 62 -6.88 2.47 9.88
N ASN A 63 -7.26 3.74 9.97
CA ASN A 63 -6.32 4.85 10.09
C ASN A 63 -5.23 4.79 9.02
N CYS A 64 -5.63 4.47 7.78
CA CYS A 64 -4.74 4.33 6.64
C CYS A 64 -5.15 5.30 5.53
N LYS A 65 -4.24 6.16 5.14
CA LYS A 65 -4.39 7.08 4.02
C LYS A 65 -3.91 6.42 2.74
N ILE A 66 -4.51 6.78 1.61
CA ILE A 66 -4.08 6.30 0.30
C ILE A 66 -3.66 7.46 -0.59
N ILE A 67 -2.62 7.27 -1.37
CA ILE A 67 -2.08 8.26 -2.30
C ILE A 67 -1.59 7.58 -3.58
N GLY A 68 -2.07 8.06 -4.72
CA GLY A 68 -1.66 7.59 -6.03
C GLY A 68 -0.48 8.39 -6.58
N LEU A 69 0.25 7.82 -7.54
CA LEU A 69 1.35 8.46 -8.25
C LEU A 69 1.39 8.00 -9.70
N SER A 70 1.60 8.93 -10.61
CA SER A 70 2.16 8.64 -11.93
C SER A 70 3.09 9.77 -12.36
N VAL A 71 3.77 9.55 -13.48
CA VAL A 71 4.64 10.55 -14.09
C VAL A 71 3.87 11.61 -14.89
N ASP A 72 2.54 11.48 -15.00
CA ASP A 72 1.69 12.50 -15.59
C ASP A 72 1.58 13.73 -14.65
N PRO A 73 1.34 14.93 -15.19
CA PRO A 73 1.21 16.12 -14.35
C PRO A 73 -0.12 16.16 -13.60
N VAL A 74 -0.16 16.85 -12.46
CA VAL A 74 -1.36 17.03 -11.62
C VAL A 74 -2.58 17.50 -12.40
N THR A 75 -2.39 18.37 -13.40
CA THR A 75 -3.47 18.85 -14.28
C THR A 75 -4.11 17.76 -15.12
N SER A 76 -3.35 16.71 -15.48
CA SER A 76 -3.87 15.51 -16.14
C SER A 76 -4.73 14.70 -15.17
N HIS A 77 -4.24 14.41 -13.97
CA HIS A 77 -4.99 13.71 -12.92
C HIS A 77 -6.32 14.36 -12.60
N SER A 78 -6.32 15.68 -12.47
CA SER A 78 -7.54 16.45 -12.16
C SER A 78 -8.61 16.34 -13.24
N LYS A 79 -8.20 16.31 -14.50
CA LYS A 79 -9.13 16.10 -15.62
C LYS A 79 -9.65 14.66 -15.67
N TRP A 80 -8.75 13.69 -15.46
CA TRP A 80 -9.07 12.28 -15.53
C TRP A 80 -9.95 11.80 -14.36
N ALA A 81 -9.90 12.45 -13.22
CA ALA A 81 -10.74 12.12 -12.07
C ALA A 81 -12.25 12.12 -12.40
N THR A 82 -12.70 12.98 -13.33
CA THR A 82 -14.08 13.00 -13.80
C THR A 82 -14.42 11.73 -14.58
N ASP A 83 -13.55 11.31 -15.52
CA ASP A 83 -13.78 10.08 -16.30
C ASP A 83 -13.79 8.84 -15.41
N ILE A 84 -12.94 8.82 -14.34
CA ILE A 84 -12.94 7.74 -13.36
C ILE A 84 -14.28 7.69 -12.63
N GLU A 85 -14.77 8.82 -12.12
CA GLU A 85 -16.06 8.89 -11.43
C GLU A 85 -17.21 8.46 -12.33
N GLU A 86 -17.27 8.96 -13.56
CA GLU A 86 -18.31 8.62 -14.53
C GLU A 86 -18.31 7.14 -14.91
N SER A 87 -17.12 6.53 -15.09
CA SER A 87 -17.01 5.15 -15.56
C SER A 87 -17.02 4.11 -14.44
N GLN A 88 -16.56 4.43 -13.25
CA GLN A 88 -16.41 3.51 -12.13
C GLN A 88 -17.40 3.77 -10.98
N GLY A 89 -18.15 4.88 -10.99
CA GLY A 89 -19.15 5.23 -9.99
C GLY A 89 -18.59 5.70 -8.65
N HIS A 90 -17.29 5.94 -8.55
CA HIS A 90 -16.62 6.39 -7.32
C HIS A 90 -15.74 7.60 -7.59
N LYS A 91 -15.96 8.66 -6.80
CA LYS A 91 -15.15 9.86 -6.86
C LYS A 91 -13.77 9.63 -6.23
N VAL A 92 -12.72 10.03 -6.93
CA VAL A 92 -11.35 10.00 -6.39
C VAL A 92 -11.20 11.13 -5.37
N ASN A 93 -11.23 10.80 -4.08
CA ASN A 93 -11.09 11.74 -2.97
C ASN A 93 -9.73 11.65 -2.26
N TYR A 94 -8.81 10.83 -2.75
CA TYR A 94 -7.44 10.76 -2.29
C TYR A 94 -6.51 11.57 -3.20
N PRO A 95 -5.35 12.05 -2.68
CA PRO A 95 -4.40 12.81 -3.48
C PRO A 95 -3.72 11.92 -4.54
N MET A 96 -3.47 12.50 -5.70
CA MET A 96 -2.67 11.91 -6.76
C MET A 96 -1.45 12.78 -7.04
N ILE A 97 -0.25 12.20 -6.89
CA ILE A 97 1.03 12.87 -7.13
C ILE A 97 1.29 12.93 -8.64
N GLY A 98 1.55 14.13 -9.16
CA GLY A 98 2.14 14.32 -10.48
C GLY A 98 3.66 14.34 -10.37
N ASP A 99 4.34 13.41 -11.05
CA ASP A 99 5.81 13.28 -10.95
C ASP A 99 6.50 13.34 -12.33
N PRO A 100 6.30 14.42 -13.12
CA PRO A 100 6.85 14.53 -14.47
C PRO A 100 8.39 14.55 -14.50
N GLU A 101 9.04 14.91 -13.39
CA GLU A 101 10.49 14.89 -13.21
C GLU A 101 11.03 13.56 -12.69
N LEU A 102 10.16 12.57 -12.46
CA LEU A 102 10.52 11.22 -11.99
C LEU A 102 11.23 11.20 -10.62
N LYS A 103 11.00 12.20 -9.79
CA LYS A 103 11.66 12.33 -8.47
C LYS A 103 11.23 11.25 -7.51
N VAL A 104 9.92 11.12 -7.30
CA VAL A 104 9.35 10.13 -6.40
C VAL A 104 9.39 8.74 -7.01
N ALA A 105 9.11 8.62 -8.32
CA ALA A 105 9.17 7.36 -9.03
C ALA A 105 10.56 6.68 -8.93
N LYS A 106 11.65 7.46 -9.05
CA LYS A 106 13.02 6.97 -8.85
C LYS A 106 13.33 6.65 -7.40
N LEU A 107 12.89 7.51 -6.49
CA LEU A 107 13.14 7.34 -5.06
C LEU A 107 12.56 6.03 -4.52
N TYR A 108 11.43 5.60 -5.10
CA TYR A 108 10.70 4.39 -4.73
C TYR A 108 10.88 3.21 -5.70
N ASP A 109 11.87 3.27 -6.61
CA ASP A 109 12.13 2.20 -7.59
C ASP A 109 10.88 1.76 -8.38
N MET A 110 10.02 2.73 -8.77
CA MET A 110 8.74 2.46 -9.45
C MET A 110 8.87 2.37 -10.97
N LEU A 111 10.05 2.59 -11.53
CA LEU A 111 10.29 2.54 -12.97
C LEU A 111 10.76 1.14 -13.40
N PRO A 112 10.36 0.66 -14.59
CA PRO A 112 10.89 -0.60 -15.11
C PRO A 112 12.38 -0.49 -15.45
N ALA A 113 13.09 -1.62 -15.40
CA ALA A 113 14.53 -1.67 -15.68
C ALA A 113 14.91 -1.05 -17.06
N SER A 114 14.00 -1.12 -18.04
CA SER A 114 14.18 -0.53 -19.38
C SER A 114 14.10 1.00 -19.42
N SER A 115 13.58 1.65 -18.38
CA SER A 115 13.39 3.11 -18.35
C SER A 115 14.68 3.90 -18.19
N GLY A 116 15.77 3.27 -17.78
CA GLY A 116 17.04 3.92 -17.49
C GLY A 116 17.02 4.80 -16.24
N SER A 117 18.17 5.29 -15.85
CA SER A 117 18.37 6.03 -14.60
C SER A 117 18.18 7.55 -14.70
N THR A 118 18.03 8.10 -15.94
CA THR A 118 17.93 9.54 -16.16
C THR A 118 16.63 9.91 -16.88
N SER A 119 16.08 11.08 -16.52
CA SER A 119 14.94 11.69 -17.21
C SER A 119 15.37 12.63 -18.34
N GLU A 120 16.66 12.78 -18.58
CA GLU A 120 17.21 13.71 -19.56
C GLU A 120 16.82 13.25 -20.98
N GLY A 121 16.15 14.12 -21.73
CA GLY A 121 15.68 13.83 -23.09
C GLY A 121 14.51 12.85 -23.19
N ARG A 122 13.89 12.42 -22.06
CA ARG A 122 12.74 11.50 -22.05
C ARG A 122 11.45 12.22 -21.68
N THR A 123 10.36 11.78 -22.26
CA THR A 123 9.02 12.22 -21.91
C THR A 123 8.42 11.31 -20.83
N PRO A 124 7.38 11.74 -20.10
CA PRO A 124 6.64 10.86 -19.19
C PRO A 124 6.12 9.58 -19.87
N ALA A 125 5.81 9.64 -21.17
CA ALA A 125 5.39 8.48 -21.94
C ALA A 125 6.49 7.40 -22.06
N ASP A 126 7.77 7.81 -22.06
CA ASP A 126 8.92 6.90 -22.14
C ASP A 126 9.29 6.29 -20.78
N ASN A 127 8.82 6.89 -19.70
CA ASN A 127 9.20 6.54 -18.33
C ASN A 127 7.99 6.24 -17.42
N ALA A 128 6.93 5.67 -17.97
CA ALA A 128 5.78 5.27 -17.19
C ALA A 128 6.18 4.33 -16.04
N THR A 129 5.57 4.53 -14.84
CA THR A 129 5.79 3.66 -13.70
C THR A 129 5.16 2.28 -13.92
N VAL A 130 5.73 1.26 -13.29
CA VAL A 130 5.04 -0.02 -13.09
C VAL A 130 3.98 0.12 -12.00
N ARG A 131 3.19 -0.93 -11.75
CA ARG A 131 2.10 -0.91 -10.75
C ARG A 131 2.64 -1.34 -9.39
N THR A 132 3.31 -0.46 -8.68
CA THR A 132 3.88 -0.71 -7.37
C THR A 132 2.91 -0.29 -6.26
N VAL A 133 2.96 -0.98 -5.13
CA VAL A 133 2.27 -0.64 -3.88
C VAL A 133 3.28 -0.71 -2.74
N PHE A 134 3.32 0.32 -1.92
CA PHE A 134 4.02 0.34 -0.64
C PHE A 134 3.02 0.53 0.48
N VAL A 135 3.07 -0.33 1.50
CA VAL A 135 2.41 -0.10 2.79
C VAL A 135 3.44 0.48 3.74
N VAL A 136 3.17 1.66 4.26
CA VAL A 136 4.04 2.37 5.21
C VAL A 136 3.34 2.45 6.55
N GLY A 137 4.05 2.05 7.61
CA GLY A 137 3.54 2.07 8.97
C GLY A 137 3.65 3.45 9.65
N PRO A 138 3.08 3.60 10.86
CA PRO A 138 3.18 4.84 11.66
C PRO A 138 4.63 5.23 11.99
N ASP A 139 5.52 4.23 12.07
CA ASP A 139 6.96 4.39 12.28
C ASP A 139 7.72 4.83 11.02
N LYS A 140 7.00 5.18 9.95
CA LYS A 140 7.54 5.57 8.63
C LYS A 140 8.37 4.47 7.96
N ARG A 141 8.16 3.21 8.34
CA ARG A 141 8.88 2.08 7.74
C ARG A 141 8.00 1.32 6.75
N ILE A 142 8.64 0.82 5.71
CA ILE A 142 8.01 -0.03 4.70
C ILE A 142 7.62 -1.37 5.34
N LYS A 143 6.36 -1.72 5.27
CA LYS A 143 5.79 -2.97 5.83
C LYS A 143 5.44 -4.00 4.76
N LEU A 144 5.14 -3.53 3.55
CA LEU A 144 4.84 -4.38 2.40
C LEU A 144 5.28 -3.67 1.12
N MET A 145 5.70 -4.44 0.15
CA MET A 145 5.95 -4.00 -1.21
C MET A 145 5.36 -5.02 -2.18
N LEU A 146 4.61 -4.55 -3.17
CA LEU A 146 4.09 -5.33 -4.29
C LEU A 146 4.45 -4.61 -5.58
N SER A 147 4.81 -5.35 -6.61
CA SER A 147 5.05 -4.78 -7.94
C SER A 147 4.47 -5.69 -9.01
N TYR A 148 3.64 -5.09 -9.86
CA TYR A 148 2.96 -5.76 -10.96
C TYR A 148 3.42 -5.15 -12.28
N PRO A 149 3.47 -5.94 -13.36
CA PRO A 149 3.74 -5.41 -14.70
C PRO A 149 2.61 -4.48 -15.14
N MET A 150 2.92 -3.56 -16.06
CA MET A 150 1.94 -2.56 -16.52
C MET A 150 0.66 -3.17 -17.10
N SER A 151 0.73 -4.38 -17.65
CA SER A 151 -0.39 -5.09 -18.28
C SER A 151 -1.37 -5.74 -17.30
N THR A 152 -1.03 -5.81 -16.00
CA THR A 152 -1.78 -6.60 -15.02
C THR A 152 -2.37 -5.70 -13.94
N GLY A 153 -3.71 -5.60 -13.88
CA GLY A 153 -4.41 -4.92 -12.79
C GLY A 153 -4.21 -5.63 -11.46
N ARG A 154 -4.08 -4.85 -10.39
CA ARG A 154 -3.79 -5.35 -9.03
C ARG A 154 -5.05 -5.84 -8.33
N ASN A 155 -4.86 -6.69 -7.33
CA ASN A 155 -5.90 -7.08 -6.38
C ASN A 155 -5.81 -6.19 -5.13
N PHE A 156 -6.61 -5.14 -5.05
CA PHE A 156 -6.61 -4.23 -3.90
C PHE A 156 -7.33 -4.78 -2.66
N ASP A 157 -8.19 -5.80 -2.81
CA ASP A 157 -8.74 -6.54 -1.66
C ASP A 157 -7.61 -7.27 -0.92
N GLU A 158 -6.61 -7.79 -1.66
CA GLU A 158 -5.41 -8.37 -1.05
C GLU A 158 -4.57 -7.31 -0.32
N VAL A 159 -4.45 -6.09 -0.86
CA VAL A 159 -3.76 -4.99 -0.18
C VAL A 159 -4.46 -4.66 1.14
N LEU A 160 -5.79 -4.60 1.15
CA LEU A 160 -6.58 -4.36 2.35
C LEU A 160 -6.45 -5.52 3.36
N ARG A 161 -6.53 -6.77 2.88
CA ARG A 161 -6.33 -7.98 3.70
C ARG A 161 -4.97 -8.00 4.37
N VAL A 162 -3.91 -7.68 3.63
CA VAL A 162 -2.54 -7.66 4.18
C VAL A 162 -2.36 -6.51 5.16
N LEU A 163 -2.98 -5.34 4.92
CA LEU A 163 -3.00 -4.24 5.89
C LEU A 163 -3.61 -4.70 7.23
N ASP A 164 -4.77 -5.39 7.20
CA ASP A 164 -5.39 -5.97 8.39
C ASP A 164 -4.45 -6.93 9.12
N SER A 165 -3.79 -7.81 8.37
CA SER A 165 -2.80 -8.75 8.91
C SER A 165 -1.63 -8.03 9.60
N ILE A 166 -1.05 -7.03 8.94
CA ILE A 166 0.10 -6.30 9.47
C ILE A 166 -0.30 -5.49 10.71
N GLN A 167 -1.48 -4.86 10.70
CA GLN A 167 -1.99 -4.14 11.87
C GLN A 167 -2.25 -5.06 13.05
N LEU A 168 -2.84 -6.24 12.83
CA LEU A 168 -3.06 -7.24 13.86
C LEU A 168 -1.73 -7.72 14.46
N THR A 169 -0.78 -8.12 13.62
CA THR A 169 0.52 -8.65 14.05
C THR A 169 1.42 -7.59 14.70
N SER A 170 1.22 -6.31 14.38
CA SER A 170 1.93 -5.20 15.05
C SER A 170 1.45 -4.94 16.47
N ARG A 171 0.18 -5.24 16.75
CA ARG A 171 -0.43 -5.05 18.07
C ARG A 171 -0.34 -6.28 18.97
N HIS A 172 -0.35 -7.44 18.36
CA HIS A 172 -0.37 -8.73 19.06
C HIS A 172 0.83 -9.59 18.61
N LYS A 173 1.37 -10.36 19.54
CA LYS A 173 2.46 -11.31 19.24
C LYS A 173 1.92 -12.57 18.56
N VAL A 174 1.26 -12.40 17.42
CA VAL A 174 0.68 -13.47 16.59
C VAL A 174 1.18 -13.36 15.16
N SER A 175 0.97 -14.41 14.40
CA SER A 175 1.18 -14.46 12.95
C SER A 175 -0.10 -14.93 12.27
N THR A 176 -0.41 -14.39 11.11
CA THR A 176 -1.54 -14.81 10.30
C THR A 176 -1.13 -15.97 9.39
N PRO A 177 -1.91 -17.07 9.32
CA PRO A 177 -1.60 -18.18 8.41
C PRO A 177 -1.85 -17.81 6.94
N VAL A 178 -1.51 -18.73 6.05
CA VAL A 178 -1.78 -18.58 4.61
C VAL A 178 -3.25 -18.29 4.35
N ASN A 179 -3.53 -17.35 3.44
CA ASN A 179 -4.88 -16.92 3.04
C ASN A 179 -5.80 -16.45 4.18
N TRP A 180 -5.23 -16.14 5.34
CA TRP A 180 -5.98 -15.63 6.49
C TRP A 180 -6.85 -14.43 6.12
N LYS A 181 -8.04 -14.39 6.69
CA LYS A 181 -8.97 -13.24 6.61
C LYS A 181 -9.30 -12.73 8.00
N PRO A 182 -9.64 -11.45 8.17
CA PRO A 182 -10.09 -10.91 9.44
C PRO A 182 -11.20 -11.76 10.09
N GLY A 183 -11.02 -12.10 11.37
CA GLY A 183 -11.93 -12.96 12.14
C GLY A 183 -11.52 -14.43 12.18
N GLU A 184 -10.59 -14.89 11.34
CA GLU A 184 -10.09 -16.26 11.36
C GLU A 184 -9.01 -16.48 12.42
N ASP A 185 -8.79 -17.75 12.77
CA ASP A 185 -7.77 -18.15 13.75
C ASP A 185 -6.36 -17.70 13.32
N VAL A 186 -5.53 -17.41 14.31
CA VAL A 186 -4.13 -17.00 14.13
C VAL A 186 -3.17 -17.92 14.86
N ILE A 187 -1.88 -17.76 14.58
CA ILE A 187 -0.81 -18.56 15.18
C ILE A 187 -0.11 -17.71 16.24
N ILE A 188 0.07 -18.22 17.44
CA ILE A 188 0.89 -17.60 18.49
C ILE A 188 2.33 -17.48 17.96
N GLY A 189 2.90 -16.28 18.04
CA GLY A 189 4.25 -16.02 17.54
C GLY A 189 5.30 -16.96 18.14
N GLY A 190 6.25 -17.40 17.31
CA GLY A 190 7.27 -18.38 17.74
C GLY A 190 8.18 -17.90 18.90
N GLY A 191 8.29 -16.58 19.11
CA GLY A 191 9.04 -15.99 20.21
C GLY A 191 8.27 -15.88 21.54
N VAL A 192 6.97 -16.27 21.57
CA VAL A 192 6.15 -16.26 22.79
C VAL A 192 6.36 -17.57 23.55
N SER A 193 6.82 -17.52 24.80
CA SER A 193 6.98 -18.71 25.64
C SER A 193 5.63 -19.34 25.99
N ASP A 194 5.64 -20.62 26.42
CA ASP A 194 4.39 -21.29 26.83
C ASP A 194 3.80 -20.66 28.09
N GLU A 195 4.64 -20.13 28.98
CA GLU A 195 4.20 -19.40 30.18
C GLU A 195 3.49 -18.10 29.80
N GLU A 196 4.07 -17.30 28.91
CA GLU A 196 3.47 -16.08 28.39
C GLU A 196 2.17 -16.40 27.62
N ALA A 197 2.18 -17.44 26.81
CA ALA A 197 1.02 -17.89 26.06
C ALA A 197 -0.13 -18.30 26.98
N LYS A 198 0.12 -19.04 28.08
CA LYS A 198 -0.89 -19.44 29.07
C LYS A 198 -1.51 -18.23 29.77
N GLN A 199 -0.71 -17.20 30.07
CA GLN A 199 -1.22 -15.96 30.64
C GLN A 199 -2.13 -15.22 29.69
N LYS A 200 -1.73 -15.14 28.42
CA LYS A 200 -2.47 -14.40 27.38
C LYS A 200 -3.69 -15.15 26.86
N TYR A 201 -3.60 -16.47 26.81
CA TYR A 201 -4.65 -17.37 26.32
C TYR A 201 -4.99 -18.44 27.38
N PRO A 202 -5.64 -18.05 28.48
CA PRO A 202 -5.90 -18.97 29.62
C PRO A 202 -6.78 -20.16 29.25
N GLN A 203 -7.54 -20.08 28.16
CA GLN A 203 -8.36 -21.17 27.63
C GLN A 203 -7.53 -22.19 26.82
N GLY A 204 -6.21 -21.94 26.66
CA GLY A 204 -5.31 -22.76 25.88
C GLY A 204 -5.37 -22.47 24.37
N TRP A 205 -4.78 -23.37 23.62
CA TRP A 205 -4.68 -23.28 22.15
C TRP A 205 -4.76 -24.66 21.52
N LYS A 206 -5.09 -24.72 20.23
CA LYS A 206 -4.99 -25.94 19.44
C LYS A 206 -3.54 -26.13 18.99
N SER A 207 -3.00 -27.32 19.16
CA SER A 207 -1.60 -27.63 18.79
C SER A 207 -1.52 -28.93 17.97
N PRO A 208 -1.79 -28.88 16.67
CA PRO A 208 -1.65 -30.06 15.79
C PRO A 208 -0.21 -30.55 15.71
N LYS A 209 0.75 -29.68 15.98
CA LYS A 209 2.18 -29.99 16.15
C LYS A 209 2.75 -29.09 17.25
N PRO A 210 3.84 -29.46 17.94
CA PRO A 210 4.40 -28.68 19.05
C PRO A 210 4.78 -27.24 18.66
N TYR A 211 5.10 -27.00 17.39
CA TYR A 211 5.48 -25.68 16.87
C TYR A 211 4.32 -24.90 16.24
N ILE A 212 3.09 -25.45 16.23
CA ILE A 212 1.89 -24.79 15.68
C ILE A 212 0.90 -24.60 16.84
N ARG A 213 0.77 -23.37 17.31
CA ARG A 213 -0.12 -22.98 18.40
C ARG A 213 -1.18 -22.04 17.86
N ILE A 214 -2.40 -22.55 17.66
CA ILE A 214 -3.52 -21.84 17.00
C ILE A 214 -4.49 -21.33 18.05
N VAL A 215 -4.84 -20.04 17.95
CA VAL A 215 -5.83 -19.37 18.80
C VAL A 215 -6.78 -18.54 17.96
N SER A 216 -7.95 -18.23 18.52
CA SER A 216 -8.84 -17.24 17.89
C SER A 216 -8.14 -15.89 17.78
N GLN A 217 -8.50 -15.13 16.73
CA GLN A 217 -7.98 -13.78 16.56
C GLN A 217 -8.21 -12.94 17.82
N PRO A 218 -7.16 -12.30 18.38
CA PRO A 218 -7.33 -11.36 19.48
C PRO A 218 -8.02 -10.08 18.99
N GLU A 219 -8.77 -9.43 19.90
CA GLU A 219 -9.44 -8.15 19.65
C GLU A 219 -8.48 -6.95 19.57
#